data_6d889b7090e1d9736b5769745885e53e
#
_entry.id   6d889b7090e1d9736b5769745885e53e
#
_cell.length_a   1.000
_cell.length_b   1.000
_cell.length_c   1.000
_cell.angle_alpha   90.00
_cell.angle_beta   90.00
_cell.angle_gamma   90.00
#
_symmetry.space_group_name_H-M   'P 1'
#
loop_
_entity.id
_entity.type
_entity.pdbx_description
1 polymer ?
#
loop_
_entity_poly.entity_id
_entity_poly.type
_entity_poly.pdbx_seq_one_letter_code
_entity_poly.pdbx_strand_id
1 'polypeptide(L)'
;MRGKIIEFEGLDASFKETNAKALAEYLRKKGYTVSVISFPRYNEEASYFVQKMLDGYYGKVEPEAIHKMCALDRFDYIKMNNVESRLESGEWFIFDRYVGSSMLYQTAEIINNKKRIEKQVEIANYEYEVLGIPRPDLVIAMYSTLDLVVQKISEKDKTDTFEKNIKFMRKVFSIYDQVISINNWEPVMIFNMKDGICNFRTKKEILDDIIELVNKKLLPVEDKQCSINSEFLREIIKNAICRCDVIDNSQKDYSELINSKGLCLGYKCYNNARDFEIIYPDICTSCAFFYLNEHFKDLL
;
A
#
# COMPACT_ATOMS: atom_id res chain seq x y z
N MET A 1 15.58 12.83 -9.11
CA MET A 1 14.18 12.41 -8.81
C MET A 1 14.11 12.17 -7.32
N ARG A 2 13.10 12.72 -6.61
CA ARG A 2 12.94 12.51 -5.16
C ARG A 2 12.82 11.02 -4.87
N GLY A 3 13.43 10.56 -3.79
CA GLY A 3 13.29 9.20 -3.26
C GLY A 3 11.87 8.92 -2.78
N LYS A 4 11.64 7.69 -2.34
CA LYS A 4 10.31 7.21 -1.93
C LYS A 4 10.32 6.69 -0.50
N ILE A 5 9.16 6.78 0.17
CA ILE A 5 8.91 6.15 1.47
C ILE A 5 7.96 4.98 1.26
N ILE A 6 8.38 3.79 1.67
CA ILE A 6 7.54 2.59 1.72
C ILE A 6 7.36 2.21 3.19
N GLU A 7 6.12 2.09 3.62
CA GLU A 7 5.75 1.67 4.97
C GLU A 7 5.23 0.23 4.93
N PHE A 8 5.77 -0.64 5.77
CA PHE A 8 5.24 -1.97 6.00
C PHE A 8 4.38 -1.99 7.25
N GLU A 9 3.13 -2.33 7.10
CA GLU A 9 2.17 -2.45 8.18
C GLU A 9 1.59 -3.86 8.31
N GLY A 10 1.05 -4.17 9.47
CA GLY A 10 0.45 -5.46 9.75
C GLY A 10 0.57 -5.87 11.20
N LEU A 11 -0.09 -6.99 11.51
CA LEU A 11 -0.04 -7.59 12.83
C LEU A 11 1.39 -8.05 13.18
N ASP A 12 1.61 -8.33 14.46
CA ASP A 12 2.88 -8.92 14.89
C ASP A 12 3.08 -10.28 14.22
N ALA A 13 4.34 -10.66 14.05
CA ALA A 13 4.73 -11.90 13.37
C ALA A 13 4.29 -12.05 11.90
N SER A 14 3.94 -10.94 11.21
CA SER A 14 3.54 -10.94 9.78
C SER A 14 4.70 -10.74 8.79
N PHE A 15 5.93 -11.04 9.19
CA PHE A 15 7.14 -10.97 8.36
C PHE A 15 7.51 -9.58 7.79
N LYS A 16 7.03 -8.49 8.40
CA LYS A 16 7.33 -7.12 7.97
C LYS A 16 8.81 -6.84 7.84
N GLU A 17 9.56 -7.00 8.94
CA GLU A 17 11.00 -6.75 8.98
C GLU A 17 11.77 -7.57 7.93
N THR A 18 11.44 -8.86 7.80
CA THR A 18 12.09 -9.75 6.82
C THR A 18 11.89 -9.25 5.40
N ASN A 19 10.66 -8.86 5.06
CA ASN A 19 10.32 -8.39 3.71
C ASN A 19 10.83 -6.97 3.45
N ALA A 20 10.81 -6.09 4.45
CA ALA A 20 11.41 -4.76 4.35
C ALA A 20 12.92 -4.84 4.00
N LYS A 21 13.67 -5.70 4.69
CA LYS A 21 15.09 -5.93 4.40
C LYS A 21 15.30 -6.54 3.01
N ALA A 22 14.50 -7.54 2.64
CA ALA A 22 14.62 -8.18 1.33
C ALA A 22 14.28 -7.24 0.16
N LEU A 23 13.24 -6.40 0.31
CA LEU A 23 12.92 -5.35 -0.66
C LEU A 23 14.05 -4.32 -0.78
N ALA A 24 14.66 -3.92 0.34
CA ALA A 24 15.79 -2.99 0.32
C ALA A 24 16.97 -3.55 -0.47
N GLU A 25 17.29 -4.83 -0.29
CA GLU A 25 18.36 -5.49 -1.07
C GLU A 25 18.04 -5.53 -2.56
N TYR A 26 16.78 -5.81 -2.92
CA TYR A 26 16.33 -5.76 -4.31
C TYR A 26 16.50 -4.37 -4.92
N LEU A 27 16.06 -3.32 -4.23
CA LEU A 27 16.15 -1.93 -4.70
C LEU A 27 17.62 -1.47 -4.80
N ARG A 28 18.47 -1.85 -3.83
CA ARG A 28 19.92 -1.56 -3.88
C ARG A 28 20.60 -2.21 -5.10
N LYS A 29 20.21 -3.45 -5.43
CA LYS A 29 20.69 -4.13 -6.66
C LYS A 29 20.25 -3.41 -7.94
N LYS A 30 19.13 -2.68 -7.90
CA LYS A 30 18.67 -1.81 -8.99
C LYS A 30 19.34 -0.44 -9.00
N GLY A 31 20.26 -0.15 -8.08
CA GLY A 31 21.03 1.09 -8.02
C GLY A 31 20.44 2.19 -7.14
N TYR A 32 19.38 1.90 -6.38
CA TYR A 32 18.80 2.86 -5.43
C TYR A 32 19.58 2.88 -4.11
N THR A 33 19.76 4.06 -3.54
CA THR A 33 20.19 4.19 -2.14
C THR A 33 18.97 3.97 -1.26
N VAL A 34 19.04 3.04 -0.29
CA VAL A 34 17.89 2.63 0.53
C VAL A 34 18.29 2.49 1.98
N SER A 35 17.55 3.17 2.87
CA SER A 35 17.60 2.99 4.33
C SER A 35 16.39 2.19 4.81
N VAL A 36 16.62 1.27 5.77
CA VAL A 36 15.56 0.49 6.42
C VAL A 36 15.54 0.80 7.90
N ILE A 37 14.40 1.15 8.43
CA ILE A 37 14.21 1.51 9.84
C ILE A 37 12.97 0.80 10.37
N SER A 38 13.09 0.23 11.57
CA SER A 38 11.96 -0.33 12.30
C SER A 38 11.57 0.57 13.46
N PHE A 39 10.28 0.82 13.64
CA PHE A 39 9.74 1.55 14.78
C PHE A 39 8.92 0.62 15.70
N PRO A 40 9.01 0.81 17.04
CA PRO A 40 9.89 1.76 17.73
C PRO A 40 11.36 1.35 17.62
N ARG A 41 12.26 2.33 17.68
CA ARG A 41 13.72 2.12 17.64
C ARG A 41 14.23 1.71 19.02
N TYR A 42 14.19 0.42 19.32
CA TYR A 42 14.64 -0.07 20.60
C TYR A 42 16.10 0.35 20.90
N ASN A 43 16.35 0.70 22.16
CA ASN A 43 17.64 1.18 22.68
C ASN A 43 18.07 2.59 22.23
N GLU A 44 17.23 3.34 21.53
CA GLU A 44 17.44 4.76 21.25
C GLU A 44 16.80 5.62 22.35
N GLU A 45 17.38 6.79 22.63
CA GLU A 45 16.88 7.69 23.70
C GLU A 45 15.44 8.13 23.48
N ALA A 46 15.09 8.46 22.24
CA ALA A 46 13.74 8.91 21.89
C ALA A 46 12.68 7.81 22.06
N SER A 47 13.05 6.54 22.00
CA SER A 47 12.14 5.42 22.20
C SER A 47 12.04 4.93 23.66
N TYR A 48 12.71 5.58 24.58
CA TYR A 48 12.76 5.16 25.99
C TYR A 48 11.37 4.94 26.60
N PHE A 49 10.45 5.89 26.41
CA PHE A 49 9.11 5.78 26.98
C PHE A 49 8.29 4.67 26.31
N VAL A 50 8.39 4.52 24.98
CA VAL A 50 7.75 3.42 24.25
C VAL A 50 8.23 2.07 24.75
N GLN A 51 9.56 1.91 24.89
CA GLN A 51 10.15 0.67 25.38
C GLN A 51 9.68 0.34 26.78
N LYS A 52 9.72 1.31 27.72
CA LYS A 52 9.20 1.11 29.09
C LYS A 52 7.73 0.73 29.13
N MET A 53 6.93 1.29 28.24
CA MET A 53 5.51 0.95 28.10
C MET A 53 5.35 -0.50 27.59
N LEU A 54 6.08 -0.88 26.55
CA LEU A 54 6.02 -2.23 25.98
C LEU A 54 6.53 -3.31 26.96
N ASP A 55 7.51 -2.97 27.77
CA ASP A 55 8.01 -3.80 28.87
C ASP A 55 7.03 -3.88 30.08
N GLY A 56 5.95 -3.09 30.07
CA GLY A 56 4.91 -3.12 31.09
C GLY A 56 5.21 -2.28 32.34
N TYR A 57 6.26 -1.45 32.34
CA TYR A 57 6.64 -0.64 33.53
C TYR A 57 5.56 0.35 33.98
N TYR A 58 4.75 0.85 33.04
CA TYR A 58 3.70 1.84 33.35
C TYR A 58 2.33 1.23 33.62
N GLY A 59 2.21 -0.12 33.60
CA GLY A 59 0.92 -0.76 33.69
C GLY A 59 0.00 -0.39 32.51
N LYS A 60 -1.25 -0.07 32.82
CA LYS A 60 -2.21 0.36 31.78
C LYS A 60 -1.87 1.80 31.35
N VAL A 61 -1.66 1.99 30.07
CA VAL A 61 -1.44 3.31 29.44
C VAL A 61 -2.56 3.58 28.45
N GLU A 62 -3.08 4.80 28.46
CA GLU A 62 -4.16 5.19 27.53
C GLU A 62 -3.64 5.27 26.10
N PRO A 63 -4.46 4.88 25.08
CA PRO A 63 -4.05 4.84 23.68
C PRO A 63 -3.47 6.16 23.16
N GLU A 64 -3.99 7.29 23.63
CA GLU A 64 -3.47 8.63 23.26
C GLU A 64 -2.02 8.83 23.71
N ALA A 65 -1.67 8.43 24.94
CA ALA A 65 -0.32 8.54 25.44
C ALA A 65 0.64 7.62 24.67
N ILE A 66 0.20 6.40 24.35
CA ILE A 66 0.97 5.44 23.54
C ILE A 66 1.26 6.05 22.16
N HIS A 67 0.24 6.64 21.51
CA HIS A 67 0.42 7.32 20.23
C HIS A 67 1.50 8.39 20.32
N LYS A 68 1.42 9.29 21.32
CA LYS A 68 2.38 10.41 21.45
C LYS A 68 3.82 9.91 21.67
N MET A 69 4.00 8.88 22.48
CA MET A 69 5.32 8.25 22.68
C MET A 69 5.89 7.72 21.36
N CYS A 70 5.09 6.96 20.59
CA CYS A 70 5.51 6.42 19.30
C CYS A 70 5.76 7.54 18.26
N ALA A 71 4.94 8.58 18.26
CA ALA A 71 5.08 9.71 17.36
C ALA A 71 6.38 10.49 17.58
N LEU A 72 6.79 10.66 18.85
CA LEU A 72 8.05 11.33 19.19
C LEU A 72 9.28 10.52 18.74
N ASP A 73 9.25 9.20 18.84
CA ASP A 73 10.33 8.34 18.33
C ASP A 73 10.49 8.49 16.80
N ARG A 74 9.35 8.51 16.06
CA ARG A 74 9.36 8.74 14.61
C ARG A 74 9.87 10.14 14.25
N PHE A 75 9.36 11.16 14.93
CA PHE A 75 9.78 12.55 14.75
C PHE A 75 11.27 12.74 14.97
N ASP A 76 11.81 12.19 16.06
CA ASP A 76 13.24 12.26 16.36
C ASP A 76 14.08 11.65 15.24
N TYR A 77 13.73 10.44 14.80
CA TYR A 77 14.45 9.82 13.67
C TYR A 77 14.43 10.69 12.42
N ILE A 78 13.25 11.18 12.03
CA ILE A 78 13.09 11.99 10.81
C ILE A 78 13.96 13.25 10.86
N LYS A 79 13.96 13.96 12.00
CA LYS A 79 14.71 15.22 12.16
C LYS A 79 16.21 15.00 12.36
N MET A 80 16.61 14.09 13.24
CA MET A 80 18.02 13.83 13.53
C MET A 80 18.78 13.23 12.35
N ASN A 81 18.10 12.51 11.48
CA ASN A 81 18.71 11.89 10.31
C ASN A 81 18.49 12.66 8.99
N ASN A 82 17.95 13.88 9.05
CA ASN A 82 17.70 14.72 7.87
C ASN A 82 16.96 13.99 6.74
N VAL A 83 15.95 13.19 7.10
CA VAL A 83 15.26 12.29 6.16
C VAL A 83 14.69 13.05 4.97
N GLU A 84 14.11 14.24 5.18
CA GLU A 84 13.55 15.07 4.10
C GLU A 84 14.62 15.44 3.06
N SER A 85 15.79 15.92 3.49
CA SER A 85 16.90 16.27 2.59
C SER A 85 17.45 15.05 1.83
N ARG A 86 17.51 13.90 2.49
CA ARG A 86 17.96 12.64 1.87
C ARG A 86 16.94 12.13 0.85
N LEU A 87 15.64 12.28 1.13
CA LEU A 87 14.58 12.01 0.15
C LEU A 87 14.72 12.90 -1.09
N GLU A 88 14.94 14.21 -0.91
CA GLU A 88 15.16 15.12 -2.04
C GLU A 88 16.40 14.74 -2.86
N SER A 89 17.43 14.18 -2.21
CA SER A 89 18.62 13.65 -2.86
C SER A 89 18.40 12.30 -3.59
N GLY A 90 17.20 11.72 -3.49
CA GLY A 90 16.84 10.49 -4.19
C GLY A 90 16.96 9.21 -3.34
N GLU A 91 17.26 9.32 -2.06
CA GLU A 91 17.32 8.15 -1.18
C GLU A 91 15.92 7.65 -0.84
N TRP A 92 15.75 6.32 -0.84
CA TRP A 92 14.52 5.64 -0.47
C TRP A 92 14.55 5.23 0.99
N PHE A 93 13.40 5.28 1.65
CA PHE A 93 13.23 4.82 3.02
C PHE A 93 12.19 3.71 3.07
N ILE A 94 12.52 2.62 3.76
CA ILE A 94 11.59 1.53 4.05
C ILE A 94 11.40 1.49 5.56
N PHE A 95 10.18 1.75 6.00
CA PHE A 95 9.81 1.72 7.41
C PHE A 95 9.07 0.41 7.74
N ASP A 96 9.63 -0.38 8.65
CA ASP A 96 8.88 -1.46 9.31
C ASP A 96 8.12 -0.83 10.47
N ARG A 97 6.83 -0.62 10.29
CA ARG A 97 5.92 0.22 11.05
C ARG A 97 6.23 1.72 10.90
N TYR A 98 5.16 2.50 10.89
CA TYR A 98 5.23 3.95 10.90
C TYR A 98 3.94 4.53 11.51
N VAL A 99 3.32 5.51 10.88
CA VAL A 99 2.09 6.16 11.38
C VAL A 99 0.90 5.21 11.35
N GLY A 100 0.84 4.33 10.35
CA GLY A 100 -0.20 3.32 10.21
C GLY A 100 -0.34 2.40 11.42
N SER A 101 0.78 2.05 12.08
CA SER A 101 0.72 1.29 13.33
C SER A 101 -0.07 2.01 14.40
N SER A 102 0.08 3.33 14.55
CA SER A 102 -0.72 4.11 15.50
C SER A 102 -2.20 4.16 15.10
N MET A 103 -2.50 4.29 13.79
CA MET A 103 -3.88 4.24 13.30
C MET A 103 -4.54 2.90 13.60
N LEU A 104 -3.80 1.81 13.48
CA LEU A 104 -4.31 0.46 13.69
C LEU A 104 -4.46 0.14 15.17
N TYR A 105 -3.39 0.25 15.95
CA TYR A 105 -3.35 -0.24 17.33
C TYR A 105 -4.08 0.69 18.30
N GLN A 106 -3.93 2.02 18.21
CA GLN A 106 -4.55 2.95 19.14
C GLN A 106 -6.04 3.19 18.88
N THR A 107 -6.57 2.69 17.77
CA THR A 107 -8.01 2.80 17.47
C THR A 107 -8.76 1.48 17.58
N ALA A 108 -8.08 0.37 17.88
CA ALA A 108 -8.64 -0.98 17.91
C ALA A 108 -9.77 -1.17 18.95
N GLU A 109 -9.77 -0.40 20.04
CA GLU A 109 -10.78 -0.48 21.08
C GLU A 109 -11.98 0.45 20.85
N ILE A 110 -11.94 1.30 19.83
CA ILE A 110 -13.04 2.21 19.49
C ILE A 110 -14.10 1.43 18.71
N ILE A 111 -15.23 1.14 19.36
CA ILE A 111 -16.32 0.33 18.79
C ILE A 111 -17.05 1.09 17.67
N ASN A 112 -17.29 2.39 17.86
CA ASN A 112 -18.01 3.20 16.87
C ASN A 112 -17.11 3.52 15.66
N ASN A 113 -17.49 3.01 14.48
CA ASN A 113 -16.73 3.16 13.25
C ASN A 113 -16.43 4.62 12.88
N LYS A 114 -17.40 5.53 13.01
CA LYS A 114 -17.20 6.93 12.70
C LYS A 114 -16.16 7.56 13.63
N LYS A 115 -16.25 7.34 14.94
CA LYS A 115 -15.27 7.83 15.91
C LYS A 115 -13.88 7.23 15.68
N ARG A 116 -13.81 5.97 15.24
CA ARG A 116 -12.54 5.31 14.90
C ARG A 116 -11.88 6.01 13.72
N ILE A 117 -12.62 6.27 12.66
CA ILE A 117 -12.12 6.99 11.48
C ILE A 117 -11.68 8.40 11.86
N GLU A 118 -12.49 9.14 12.62
CA GLU A 118 -12.13 10.46 13.12
C GLU A 118 -10.80 10.43 13.89
N LYS A 119 -10.61 9.41 14.75
CA LYS A 119 -9.36 9.24 15.49
C LYS A 119 -8.16 8.88 14.61
N GLN A 120 -8.35 8.06 13.57
CA GLN A 120 -7.29 7.78 12.59
C GLN A 120 -6.87 9.03 11.85
N VAL A 121 -7.83 9.88 11.45
CA VAL A 121 -7.54 11.17 10.81
C VAL A 121 -6.81 12.11 11.78
N GLU A 122 -7.20 12.14 13.05
CA GLU A 122 -6.52 12.94 14.08
C GLU A 122 -5.06 12.48 14.27
N ILE A 123 -4.81 11.16 14.34
CA ILE A 123 -3.47 10.59 14.41
C ILE A 123 -2.64 11.02 13.21
N ALA A 124 -3.18 10.85 12.00
CA ALA A 124 -2.51 11.23 10.75
C ALA A 124 -2.17 12.72 10.72
N ASN A 125 -3.14 13.58 11.05
CA ASN A 125 -2.94 15.04 11.08
C ASN A 125 -1.90 15.44 12.11
N TYR A 126 -1.93 14.84 13.29
CA TYR A 126 -0.93 15.16 14.32
C TYR A 126 0.49 14.85 13.82
N GLU A 127 0.72 13.69 13.23
CA GLU A 127 2.07 13.31 12.81
C GLU A 127 2.50 14.00 11.51
N TYR A 128 1.63 14.02 10.51
CA TYR A 128 2.02 14.58 9.21
C TYR A 128 1.96 16.10 9.15
N GLU A 129 0.95 16.73 9.79
CA GLU A 129 0.76 18.19 9.68
C GLU A 129 1.35 18.95 10.88
N VAL A 130 1.21 18.42 12.13
CA VAL A 130 1.70 19.11 13.32
C VAL A 130 3.18 18.79 13.55
N LEU A 131 3.58 17.54 13.54
CA LEU A 131 4.99 17.15 13.66
C LEU A 131 5.77 17.33 12.35
N GLY A 132 5.09 17.40 11.22
CA GLY A 132 5.69 17.59 9.89
C GLY A 132 6.58 16.43 9.47
N ILE A 133 6.24 15.21 9.84
CA ILE A 133 6.95 14.03 9.31
C ILE A 133 6.41 13.64 7.94
N PRO A 134 7.23 13.14 7.01
CA PRO A 134 6.80 12.89 5.64
C PRO A 134 5.79 11.73 5.55
N ARG A 135 4.82 11.87 4.64
CA ARG A 135 3.86 10.81 4.32
C ARG A 135 4.53 9.70 3.52
N PRO A 136 4.15 8.43 3.71
CA PRO A 136 4.61 7.35 2.85
C PRO A 136 4.03 7.49 1.44
N ASP A 137 4.83 7.14 0.43
CA ASP A 137 4.39 7.04 -0.97
C ASP A 137 3.61 5.72 -1.21
N LEU A 138 3.87 4.69 -0.40
CA LEU A 138 3.20 3.39 -0.45
C LEU A 138 3.15 2.78 0.94
N VAL A 139 1.97 2.28 1.34
CA VAL A 139 1.81 1.46 2.55
C VAL A 139 1.47 0.04 2.14
N ILE A 140 2.30 -0.92 2.52
CA ILE A 140 2.13 -2.35 2.25
C ILE A 140 1.57 -3.01 3.51
N ALA A 141 0.33 -3.50 3.43
CA ALA A 141 -0.33 -4.20 4.51
C ALA A 141 -0.05 -5.71 4.42
N MET A 142 0.80 -6.22 5.30
CA MET A 142 1.12 -7.65 5.37
C MET A 142 -0.06 -8.41 5.97
N TYR A 143 -0.88 -9.02 5.10
CA TYR A 143 -2.19 -9.58 5.48
C TYR A 143 -2.08 -11.07 5.81
N SER A 144 -2.54 -11.45 7.02
CA SER A 144 -2.57 -12.83 7.52
C SER A 144 -3.92 -13.17 8.11
N THR A 145 -4.12 -14.43 8.47
CA THR A 145 -5.22 -14.83 9.37
C THR A 145 -4.78 -14.68 10.82
N LEU A 146 -5.75 -14.46 11.70
CA LEU A 146 -5.47 -14.33 13.14
C LEU A 146 -4.85 -15.60 13.72
N ASP A 147 -5.31 -16.78 13.27
CA ASP A 147 -4.82 -18.05 13.79
C ASP A 147 -3.34 -18.28 13.48
N LEU A 148 -2.90 -17.93 12.26
CA LEU A 148 -1.50 -17.97 11.89
C LEU A 148 -0.64 -16.98 12.68
N VAL A 149 -1.18 -15.78 12.95
CA VAL A 149 -0.49 -14.77 13.78
C VAL A 149 -0.33 -15.28 15.21
N VAL A 150 -1.40 -15.80 15.82
CA VAL A 150 -1.36 -16.36 17.19
C VAL A 150 -0.40 -17.54 17.27
N GLN A 151 -0.45 -18.45 16.31
CA GLN A 151 0.50 -19.55 16.22
C GLN A 151 1.94 -19.03 16.18
N LYS A 152 2.23 -18.05 15.32
CA LYS A 152 3.58 -17.53 15.15
C LYS A 152 4.09 -16.76 16.38
N ILE A 153 3.20 -16.06 17.08
CA ILE A 153 3.54 -15.41 18.36
C ILE A 153 3.89 -16.46 19.42
N SER A 154 3.16 -17.58 19.47
CA SER A 154 3.43 -18.65 20.46
C SER A 154 4.79 -19.34 20.27
N GLU A 155 5.41 -19.22 19.10
CA GLU A 155 6.74 -19.75 18.79
C GLU A 155 7.89 -18.81 19.23
N LYS A 156 7.57 -17.57 19.67
CA LYS A 156 8.59 -16.59 20.11
C LYS A 156 9.05 -16.85 21.54
N ASP A 157 10.35 -16.75 21.79
CA ASP A 157 10.93 -16.84 23.12
C ASP A 157 10.55 -15.65 24.02
N LYS A 158 10.39 -14.47 23.42
CA LYS A 158 10.01 -13.23 24.12
C LYS A 158 8.85 -12.56 23.39
N THR A 159 7.85 -12.12 24.15
CA THR A 159 6.69 -11.38 23.68
C THR A 159 6.54 -10.09 24.48
N ASP A 160 6.10 -9.02 23.80
CA ASP A 160 5.78 -7.74 24.44
C ASP A 160 4.39 -7.73 25.08
N THR A 161 3.98 -6.61 25.64
CA THR A 161 2.68 -6.44 26.31
C THR A 161 1.51 -6.62 25.35
N PHE A 162 1.63 -6.19 24.09
CA PHE A 162 0.55 -6.33 23.10
C PHE A 162 0.45 -7.77 22.61
N GLU A 163 1.57 -8.42 22.29
CA GLU A 163 1.61 -9.81 21.85
C GLU A 163 1.04 -10.78 22.90
N LYS A 164 1.26 -10.52 24.19
CA LYS A 164 0.69 -11.30 25.30
C LYS A 164 -0.83 -11.16 25.39
N ASN A 165 -1.40 -10.07 24.89
CA ASN A 165 -2.83 -9.79 24.97
C ASN A 165 -3.59 -10.23 23.73
N ILE A 166 -3.85 -11.54 23.60
CA ILE A 166 -4.60 -12.12 22.48
C ILE A 166 -5.99 -11.47 22.29
N LYS A 167 -6.65 -11.04 23.37
CA LYS A 167 -7.94 -10.35 23.27
C LYS A 167 -7.81 -9.01 22.58
N PHE A 168 -6.73 -8.28 22.85
CA PHE A 168 -6.42 -7.03 22.17
C PHE A 168 -6.07 -7.30 20.71
N MET A 169 -5.22 -8.29 20.42
CA MET A 169 -4.86 -8.68 19.05
C MET A 169 -6.09 -9.06 18.20
N ARG A 170 -7.10 -9.70 18.79
CA ARG A 170 -8.38 -9.95 18.11
C ARG A 170 -9.11 -8.66 17.74
N LYS A 171 -9.08 -7.63 18.59
CA LYS A 171 -9.67 -6.32 18.28
C LYS A 171 -8.91 -5.64 17.15
N VAL A 172 -7.58 -5.64 17.20
CA VAL A 172 -6.73 -5.09 16.12
C VAL A 172 -7.04 -5.78 14.80
N PHE A 173 -7.10 -7.10 14.78
CA PHE A 173 -7.45 -7.86 13.60
C PHE A 173 -8.85 -7.53 13.06
N SER A 174 -9.84 -7.39 13.94
CA SER A 174 -11.23 -7.13 13.53
C SER A 174 -11.45 -5.81 12.81
N ILE A 175 -10.53 -4.86 12.96
CA ILE A 175 -10.59 -3.56 12.26
C ILE A 175 -9.61 -3.45 11.09
N TYR A 176 -8.76 -4.44 10.88
CA TYR A 176 -7.65 -4.35 9.94
C TYR A 176 -8.11 -4.10 8.52
N ASP A 177 -9.12 -4.84 8.04
CA ASP A 177 -9.71 -4.66 6.69
C ASP A 177 -10.24 -3.23 6.49
N GLN A 178 -10.90 -2.69 7.51
CA GLN A 178 -11.40 -1.32 7.47
C GLN A 178 -10.27 -0.30 7.37
N VAL A 179 -9.20 -0.48 8.17
CA VAL A 179 -8.05 0.42 8.16
C VAL A 179 -7.35 0.39 6.80
N ILE A 180 -7.14 -0.80 6.23
CA ILE A 180 -6.57 -0.98 4.89
C ILE A 180 -7.41 -0.24 3.86
N SER A 181 -8.71 -0.49 3.81
CA SER A 181 -9.60 0.07 2.80
C SER A 181 -9.71 1.60 2.87
N ILE A 182 -9.89 2.16 4.09
CA ILE A 182 -10.07 3.61 4.26
C ILE A 182 -8.79 4.38 3.96
N ASN A 183 -7.62 3.82 4.30
CA ASN A 183 -6.34 4.49 4.13
C ASN A 183 -5.64 4.12 2.81
N ASN A 184 -6.30 3.37 1.92
CA ASN A 184 -5.78 2.91 0.63
C ASN A 184 -4.42 2.20 0.76
N TRP A 185 -4.29 1.34 1.78
CA TRP A 185 -3.11 0.48 1.91
C TRP A 185 -3.19 -0.67 0.92
N GLU A 186 -2.06 -1.14 0.45
CA GLU A 186 -1.99 -2.25 -0.50
C GLU A 186 -1.79 -3.58 0.24
N PRO A 187 -2.79 -4.47 0.27
CA PRO A 187 -2.66 -5.74 0.98
C PRO A 187 -1.79 -6.71 0.21
N VAL A 188 -0.83 -7.32 0.91
CA VAL A 188 -0.03 -8.45 0.43
C VAL A 188 -0.33 -9.66 1.30
N MET A 189 -0.91 -10.70 0.68
CA MET A 189 -1.30 -11.92 1.39
C MET A 189 -0.06 -12.73 1.73
N ILE A 190 0.16 -13.00 3.02
CA ILE A 190 1.30 -13.83 3.48
C ILE A 190 0.93 -15.28 3.73
N PHE A 191 -0.28 -15.69 3.38
CA PHE A 191 -0.80 -17.05 3.51
C PHE A 191 -1.48 -17.52 2.23
N ASN A 192 -1.66 -18.82 2.12
CA ASN A 192 -2.50 -19.47 1.13
C ASN A 192 -3.40 -20.51 1.80
N MET A 193 -4.45 -20.90 1.08
CA MET A 193 -5.32 -22.01 1.47
C MET A 193 -5.00 -23.21 0.58
N LYS A 194 -4.54 -24.30 1.18
CA LYS A 194 -4.31 -25.56 0.46
C LYS A 194 -5.03 -26.69 1.21
N ASP A 195 -5.90 -27.40 0.52
CA ASP A 195 -6.69 -28.52 1.06
C ASP A 195 -7.51 -28.14 2.31
N GLY A 196 -8.03 -26.89 2.34
CA GLY A 196 -8.78 -26.33 3.47
C GLY A 196 -7.91 -25.91 4.66
N ILE A 197 -6.58 -26.03 4.55
CA ILE A 197 -5.62 -25.65 5.58
C ILE A 197 -4.97 -24.32 5.19
N CYS A 198 -4.96 -23.39 6.15
CA CYS A 198 -4.27 -22.12 6.00
C CYS A 198 -2.79 -22.28 6.34
N ASN A 199 -1.91 -21.91 5.44
CA ASN A 199 -0.47 -22.03 5.60
C ASN A 199 0.22 -20.71 5.22
N PHE A 200 1.38 -20.43 5.82
CA PHE A 200 2.22 -19.35 5.35
C PHE A 200 2.76 -19.65 3.95
N ARG A 201 2.77 -18.61 3.12
CA ARG A 201 3.48 -18.63 1.83
C ARG A 201 4.99 -18.57 2.06
N THR A 202 5.75 -19.00 1.07
CA THR A 202 7.21 -18.89 1.11
C THR A 202 7.65 -17.41 1.10
N LYS A 203 8.81 -17.14 1.69
CA LYS A 203 9.41 -15.79 1.67
C LYS A 203 9.60 -15.26 0.26
N LYS A 204 9.91 -16.16 -0.69
CA LYS A 204 10.11 -15.80 -2.10
C LYS A 204 8.80 -15.32 -2.73
N GLU A 205 7.72 -16.10 -2.62
CA GLU A 205 6.41 -15.74 -3.19
C GLU A 205 5.89 -14.40 -2.65
N ILE A 206 6.06 -14.16 -1.35
CA ILE A 206 5.66 -12.89 -0.72
C ILE A 206 6.50 -11.74 -1.26
N LEU A 207 7.81 -11.93 -1.35
CA LEU A 207 8.72 -10.91 -1.87
C LEU A 207 8.46 -10.61 -3.35
N ASP A 208 8.16 -11.62 -4.17
CA ASP A 208 7.85 -11.44 -5.58
C ASP A 208 6.60 -10.55 -5.75
N ASP A 209 5.53 -10.78 -4.98
CA ASP A 209 4.32 -9.92 -4.98
C ASP A 209 4.66 -8.47 -4.54
N ILE A 210 5.47 -8.31 -3.49
CA ILE A 210 5.90 -6.98 -3.01
C ILE A 210 6.70 -6.26 -4.10
N ILE A 211 7.60 -6.94 -4.78
CA ILE A 211 8.41 -6.37 -5.85
C ILE A 211 7.51 -5.93 -7.03
N GLU A 212 6.56 -6.77 -7.42
CA GLU A 212 5.61 -6.43 -8.47
C GLU A 212 4.80 -5.18 -8.11
N LEU A 213 4.28 -5.13 -6.88
CA LEU A 213 3.54 -3.98 -6.36
C LEU A 213 4.37 -2.69 -6.39
N VAL A 214 5.61 -2.74 -5.89
CA VAL A 214 6.52 -1.59 -5.85
C VAL A 214 6.88 -1.14 -7.27
N ASN A 215 7.19 -2.08 -8.17
CA ASN A 215 7.47 -1.76 -9.57
C ASN A 215 6.27 -1.05 -10.22
N LYS A 216 5.07 -1.55 -10.01
CA LYS A 216 3.82 -0.99 -10.57
C LYS A 216 3.50 0.39 -10.02
N LYS A 217 3.69 0.62 -8.73
CA LYS A 217 3.22 1.85 -8.05
C LYS A 217 4.26 2.97 -7.99
N LEU A 218 5.53 2.63 -7.86
CA LEU A 218 6.57 3.62 -7.53
C LEU A 218 7.69 3.75 -8.56
N LEU A 219 7.95 2.70 -9.33
CA LEU A 219 8.97 2.80 -10.37
C LEU A 219 8.34 3.35 -11.67
N PRO A 220 9.08 4.19 -12.41
CA PRO A 220 8.62 4.58 -13.73
C PRO A 220 8.46 3.31 -14.55
N VAL A 221 7.34 3.19 -15.24
CA VAL A 221 7.20 2.17 -16.28
C VAL A 221 8.40 2.38 -17.21
N GLU A 222 9.32 1.41 -17.25
CA GLU A 222 10.29 1.41 -18.33
C GLU A 222 9.44 1.44 -19.60
N ASP A 223 9.51 2.55 -20.33
CA ASP A 223 8.98 2.62 -21.69
C ASP A 223 9.70 1.52 -22.47
N LYS A 224 9.26 0.27 -22.32
CA LYS A 224 9.48 -0.67 -23.40
C LYS A 224 8.82 0.02 -24.56
N GLN A 225 9.64 0.60 -25.42
CA GLN A 225 9.22 1.06 -26.74
C GLN A 225 8.53 -0.14 -27.39
N CYS A 226 7.26 -0.34 -27.02
CA CYS A 226 6.39 -1.21 -27.75
C CYS A 226 6.17 -0.47 -29.06
N SER A 227 7.00 -0.78 -30.06
CA SER A 227 6.77 -0.41 -31.44
C SER A 227 5.54 -1.17 -31.93
N ILE A 228 4.39 -0.91 -31.28
CA ILE A 228 3.13 -1.36 -31.80
C ILE A 228 2.99 -0.63 -33.12
N ASN A 229 3.06 -1.39 -34.21
CA ASN A 229 2.89 -0.88 -35.55
C ASN A 229 1.59 -0.06 -35.56
N SER A 230 1.71 1.23 -35.86
CA SER A 230 0.58 2.17 -35.88
C SER A 230 -0.56 1.69 -36.81
N GLU A 231 -0.25 0.87 -37.78
CA GLU A 231 -1.17 0.24 -38.72
C GLU A 231 -2.01 -0.86 -38.04
N PHE A 232 -1.38 -1.69 -37.20
CA PHE A 232 -2.05 -2.72 -36.42
C PHE A 232 -3.02 -2.10 -35.38
N LEU A 233 -2.63 -1.04 -34.69
CA LEU A 233 -3.51 -0.29 -33.79
C LEU A 233 -4.71 0.33 -34.51
N ARG A 234 -4.48 0.92 -35.69
CA ARG A 234 -5.57 1.48 -36.54
C ARG A 234 -6.56 0.40 -36.96
N GLU A 235 -6.09 -0.81 -37.29
CA GLU A 235 -6.93 -1.93 -37.67
C GLU A 235 -7.77 -2.46 -36.50
N ILE A 236 -7.18 -2.56 -35.30
CA ILE A 236 -7.91 -2.95 -34.08
C ILE A 236 -8.98 -1.90 -33.74
N ILE A 237 -8.64 -0.62 -33.75
CA ILE A 237 -9.55 0.47 -33.45
C ILE A 237 -10.69 0.49 -34.45
N LYS A 238 -10.40 0.34 -35.75
CA LYS A 238 -11.40 0.25 -36.80
C LYS A 238 -12.37 -0.90 -36.60
N ASN A 239 -11.86 -2.07 -36.26
CA ASN A 239 -12.67 -3.27 -36.03
C ASN A 239 -13.48 -3.20 -34.73
N ALA A 240 -12.98 -2.53 -33.69
CA ALA A 240 -13.71 -2.33 -32.44
C ALA A 240 -14.81 -1.27 -32.55
N ILE A 241 -14.56 -0.18 -33.27
CA ILE A 241 -15.55 0.88 -33.50
C ILE A 241 -16.68 0.39 -34.40
N CYS A 242 -16.43 -0.46 -35.40
CA CYS A 242 -17.44 -1.04 -36.28
C CYS A 242 -18.45 -1.96 -35.55
N ARG A 243 -18.22 -2.34 -34.33
CA ARG A 243 -19.14 -3.15 -33.51
C ARG A 243 -19.99 -2.35 -32.52
N CYS A 244 -19.77 -1.04 -32.44
CA CYS A 244 -20.50 -0.16 -31.52
C CYS A 244 -21.62 0.53 -32.26
N ASP A 245 -22.86 0.00 -32.16
CA ASP A 245 -24.07 0.53 -32.86
C ASP A 245 -24.51 1.94 -32.40
N VAL A 246 -23.80 2.49 -31.40
CA VAL A 246 -24.13 3.81 -30.78
C VAL A 246 -23.39 4.97 -31.44
N ILE A 247 -22.43 4.72 -32.35
CA ILE A 247 -21.67 5.76 -33.03
C ILE A 247 -22.11 5.85 -34.46
N ASP A 248 -22.79 6.94 -34.82
CA ASP A 248 -23.08 7.31 -36.22
C ASP A 248 -21.77 7.45 -36.99
N ASN A 249 -21.49 6.45 -37.82
CA ASN A 249 -20.22 6.26 -38.52
C ASN A 249 -20.02 7.19 -39.73
N SER A 250 -21.00 8.10 -40.05
CA SER A 250 -21.00 8.76 -41.32
C SER A 250 -20.11 9.99 -41.46
N GLN A 251 -19.46 10.51 -40.40
CA GLN A 251 -18.72 11.79 -40.48
C GLN A 251 -17.53 11.99 -39.52
N LYS A 252 -16.82 10.98 -39.06
CA LYS A 252 -15.71 11.21 -38.09
C LYS A 252 -14.36 10.81 -38.62
N ASP A 253 -13.42 11.77 -38.61
CA ASP A 253 -11.99 11.55 -38.73
C ASP A 253 -11.48 10.93 -37.41
N TYR A 254 -11.16 9.65 -37.47
CA TYR A 254 -10.69 8.85 -36.32
C TYR A 254 -9.30 9.27 -35.82
N SER A 255 -8.58 10.13 -36.55
CA SER A 255 -7.26 10.64 -36.15
C SER A 255 -7.33 11.47 -34.85
N GLU A 256 -8.47 12.13 -34.57
CA GLU A 256 -8.69 12.91 -33.35
C GLU A 256 -8.97 12.05 -32.10
N LEU A 257 -9.26 10.76 -32.29
CA LEU A 257 -9.51 9.83 -31.18
C LEU A 257 -8.23 9.21 -30.62
N ILE A 258 -7.11 9.47 -31.23
CA ILE A 258 -5.82 8.93 -30.82
C ILE A 258 -4.92 10.09 -30.36
N ASN A 259 -4.49 10.06 -29.10
CA ASN A 259 -3.52 11.05 -28.60
C ASN A 259 -2.12 10.86 -29.20
N SER A 260 -1.22 11.79 -28.92
CA SER A 260 0.18 11.73 -29.37
C SER A 260 0.96 10.48 -28.91
N LYS A 261 0.41 9.70 -27.98
CA LYS A 261 0.94 8.41 -27.50
C LYS A 261 0.27 7.20 -28.14
N GLY A 262 -0.63 7.40 -29.10
CA GLY A 262 -1.34 6.32 -29.81
C GLY A 262 -2.50 5.70 -29.01
N LEU A 263 -2.92 6.31 -27.91
CA LEU A 263 -4.05 5.85 -27.09
C LEU A 263 -5.37 6.48 -27.55
N CYS A 264 -6.41 5.66 -27.70
CA CYS A 264 -7.75 6.14 -28.01
C CYS A 264 -8.28 7.00 -26.85
N LEU A 265 -8.58 8.26 -27.11
CA LEU A 265 -9.08 9.17 -26.09
C LEU A 265 -10.57 8.94 -25.74
N GLY A 266 -11.32 8.16 -26.54
CA GLY A 266 -12.70 7.78 -26.24
C GLY A 266 -13.60 8.92 -25.73
N TYR A 267 -13.36 10.15 -26.18
CA TYR A 267 -13.71 11.39 -25.48
C TYR A 267 -15.21 11.54 -25.16
N LYS A 268 -16.07 10.93 -25.92
CA LYS A 268 -17.52 10.93 -25.62
C LYS A 268 -17.94 9.78 -24.70
N CYS A 269 -17.26 8.65 -24.74
CA CYS A 269 -17.52 7.56 -23.80
C CYS A 269 -16.98 7.87 -22.40
N TYR A 270 -15.82 8.57 -22.29
CA TYR A 270 -15.20 8.83 -20.99
C TYR A 270 -15.98 9.84 -20.13
N ASN A 271 -16.57 10.86 -20.70
CA ASN A 271 -17.40 11.82 -19.95
C ASN A 271 -18.77 11.26 -19.54
N ASN A 272 -19.25 10.21 -20.21
CA ASN A 272 -20.48 9.52 -19.88
C ASN A 272 -20.23 8.12 -19.26
N ALA A 273 -18.98 7.67 -19.17
CA ALA A 273 -18.66 6.31 -18.71
C ALA A 273 -19.10 6.05 -17.28
N ARG A 274 -19.02 7.05 -16.38
CA ARG A 274 -19.54 6.93 -15.02
C ARG A 274 -21.04 6.68 -14.97
N ASP A 275 -21.79 7.35 -15.83
CA ASP A 275 -23.24 7.18 -15.91
C ASP A 275 -23.61 5.96 -16.75
N PHE A 276 -22.78 5.60 -17.74
CA PHE A 276 -22.98 4.45 -18.62
C PHE A 276 -22.59 3.10 -17.96
N GLU A 277 -21.51 3.05 -17.17
CA GLU A 277 -21.15 1.86 -16.40
C GLU A 277 -22.23 1.45 -15.39
N ILE A 278 -22.97 2.42 -14.85
CA ILE A 278 -24.07 2.18 -13.91
C ILE A 278 -25.33 1.70 -14.62
N ILE A 279 -25.58 2.14 -15.86
CA ILE A 279 -26.84 1.92 -16.58
C ILE A 279 -26.74 0.78 -17.60
N TYR A 280 -25.56 0.57 -18.22
CA TYR A 280 -25.36 -0.40 -19.29
C TYR A 280 -24.00 -1.12 -19.21
N PRO A 281 -23.79 -2.00 -18.23
CA PRO A 281 -22.51 -2.70 -18.05
C PRO A 281 -22.11 -3.54 -19.27
N ASP A 282 -23.06 -4.08 -20.03
CA ASP A 282 -22.80 -4.92 -21.20
C ASP A 282 -22.34 -4.14 -22.45
N ILE A 283 -22.62 -2.85 -22.51
CA ILE A 283 -22.20 -1.99 -23.65
C ILE A 283 -20.75 -1.53 -23.47
N CYS A 284 -20.31 -1.27 -22.23
CA CYS A 284 -18.91 -0.94 -21.94
C CYS A 284 -17.94 -2.08 -22.25
N THR A 285 -18.37 -3.34 -22.14
CA THR A 285 -17.54 -4.51 -22.51
C THR A 285 -17.27 -4.61 -24.00
N SER A 286 -18.05 -3.92 -24.84
CA SER A 286 -17.90 -3.88 -26.31
C SER A 286 -17.06 -2.68 -26.79
N CYS A 287 -16.64 -1.78 -25.92
CA CYS A 287 -15.86 -0.60 -26.27
C CYS A 287 -14.42 -0.95 -26.66
N ALA A 288 -13.88 -0.28 -27.67
CA ALA A 288 -12.48 -0.44 -28.09
C ALA A 288 -11.48 -0.25 -26.94
N PHE A 289 -11.78 0.64 -26.00
CA PHE A 289 -10.97 0.88 -24.81
C PHE A 289 -10.95 -0.34 -23.87
N PHE A 290 -12.09 -1.01 -23.67
CA PHE A 290 -12.17 -2.20 -22.85
C PHE A 290 -11.46 -3.39 -23.52
N TYR A 291 -11.65 -3.53 -24.82
CA TYR A 291 -10.97 -4.55 -25.61
C TYR A 291 -9.46 -4.39 -25.58
N LEU A 292 -8.95 -3.17 -25.72
CA LEU A 292 -7.53 -2.86 -25.59
C LEU A 292 -7.01 -3.14 -24.17
N ASN A 293 -7.76 -2.77 -23.14
CA ASN A 293 -7.39 -2.99 -21.75
C ASN A 293 -7.38 -4.47 -21.37
N GLU A 294 -8.32 -5.27 -21.86
CA GLU A 294 -8.38 -6.71 -21.59
C GLU A 294 -7.33 -7.53 -22.39
N HIS A 295 -7.08 -7.15 -23.65
CA HIS A 295 -6.17 -7.90 -24.51
C HIS A 295 -4.71 -7.45 -24.46
N PHE A 296 -4.46 -6.28 -23.88
CA PHE A 296 -3.12 -5.67 -23.74
C PHE A 296 -2.83 -5.23 -22.32
N LYS A 297 -3.43 -5.87 -21.33
CA LYS A 297 -3.17 -5.64 -19.90
C LYS A 297 -1.70 -5.72 -19.55
N ASP A 298 -0.95 -6.55 -20.26
CA ASP A 298 0.48 -6.76 -20.06
C ASP A 298 1.35 -5.79 -20.87
N LEU A 299 0.75 -4.92 -21.68
CA LEU A 299 1.45 -3.97 -22.55
C LEU A 299 1.18 -2.50 -22.19
N LEU A 300 0.25 -2.24 -21.28
CA LEU A 300 -0.06 -0.94 -20.68
C LEU A 300 0.42 -0.87 -19.24
#